data_8dd436a9a49434a9ce147da4cc146e96
#
_entry.id   8dd436a9a49434a9ce147da4cc146e96
#
_cell.length_a   1.000
_cell.length_b   1.000
_cell.length_c   1.000
_cell.angle_alpha   90.00
_cell.angle_beta   90.00
_cell.angle_gamma   90.00
#
_symmetry.space_group_name_H-M   'P 1'
#
loop_
_entity.id
_entity.type
_entity.pdbx_description
1 polymer ?
#
loop_
_entity_poly.entity_id
_entity_poly.type
_entity_poly.pdbx_seq_one_letter_code
_entity_poly.pdbx_strand_id
1 'polypeptide(L)'
;MRAVAHVSVARSEIRGRRLGRHAARVLTGGSACVIASARGWPRLFTPCLDVTLDAFAAHMEQRRGQPQERLEEALNAARDALACYLDGLVERVLPDVALTAFVLGDEILHAARAGGGRIYVHRKGKTTRLTPRSEPGGGLLTAPLERSETSLHSGDLILAGSSSAFSKEAVERAAAAVGRDASLPPSVLANMLTDPAAQASIGAVAVAARVR
;
A
#
# COMPACT_ATOMS: atom_id res chain seq x y z
N MET A 1 -19.49 9.72 19.69
CA MET A 1 -18.44 9.96 18.64
C MET A 1 -17.12 9.55 19.26
N ARG A 2 -16.58 8.40 18.90
CA ARG A 2 -15.21 8.00 19.27
C ARG A 2 -14.24 8.76 18.34
N ALA A 3 -13.16 9.24 18.90
CA ALA A 3 -12.17 10.02 18.16
C ALA A 3 -11.50 9.13 17.10
N VAL A 4 -11.55 9.57 15.84
CA VAL A 4 -10.73 8.99 14.78
C VAL A 4 -9.27 9.09 15.24
N ALA A 5 -8.56 7.97 15.26
CA ALA A 5 -7.14 7.96 15.63
C ALA A 5 -6.37 8.98 14.76
N HIS A 6 -5.76 9.94 15.40
CA HIS A 6 -4.86 10.86 14.70
C HIS A 6 -3.67 10.09 14.16
N VAL A 7 -3.46 10.14 12.85
CA VAL A 7 -2.39 9.40 12.20
C VAL A 7 -1.41 10.37 11.53
N SER A 8 -0.14 10.21 11.86
CA SER A 8 0.94 10.88 11.14
C SER A 8 1.44 9.94 10.04
N VAL A 9 1.34 10.36 8.78
CA VAL A 9 1.68 9.51 7.61
C VAL A 9 2.74 10.16 6.76
N ALA A 10 3.66 9.35 6.25
CA ALA A 10 4.61 9.77 5.22
C ALA A 10 4.81 8.65 4.18
N ARG A 11 5.18 9.04 2.97
CA ARG A 11 5.52 8.13 1.87
C ARG A 11 6.91 8.39 1.34
N SER A 12 7.55 7.35 0.82
CA SER A 12 8.77 7.42 0.01
C SER A 12 8.55 6.65 -1.27
N GLU A 13 8.90 7.24 -2.41
CA GLU A 13 8.73 6.66 -3.74
C GLU A 13 10.03 6.76 -4.51
N ILE A 14 10.54 5.62 -4.98
CA ILE A 14 11.77 5.51 -5.77
C ILE A 14 11.42 5.07 -7.19
N ARG A 15 11.83 5.86 -8.16
CA ARG A 15 11.74 5.50 -9.58
C ARG A 15 12.99 4.73 -9.98
N GLY A 16 12.85 3.41 -10.06
CA GLY A 16 13.94 2.54 -10.50
C GLY A 16 14.06 2.49 -12.03
N ARG A 17 15.24 2.14 -12.51
CA ARG A 17 15.48 1.77 -13.92
C ARG A 17 15.04 0.35 -14.24
N ARG A 18 14.89 -0.50 -13.21
CA ARG A 18 14.54 -1.92 -13.31
C ARG A 18 13.28 -2.18 -12.50
N LEU A 19 12.47 -3.17 -12.92
CA LEU A 19 11.29 -3.70 -12.27
C LEU A 19 10.21 -2.65 -11.89
N GLY A 20 9.23 -2.57 -12.74
CA GLY A 20 7.92 -1.98 -12.45
C GLY A 20 7.88 -0.50 -12.11
N ARG A 21 6.71 0.05 -12.20
CA ARG A 21 6.39 1.36 -11.68
C ARG A 21 5.48 1.20 -10.48
N HIS A 22 5.74 1.95 -9.43
CA HIS A 22 4.97 1.93 -8.21
C HIS A 22 4.52 3.34 -7.87
N ALA A 23 3.35 3.48 -7.29
CA ALA A 23 2.85 4.74 -6.78
C ALA A 23 1.99 4.50 -5.53
N ALA A 24 1.84 5.51 -4.68
CA ALA A 24 0.97 5.45 -3.52
C ALA A 24 0.16 6.73 -3.38
N ARG A 25 -1.06 6.61 -2.84
CA ARG A 25 -1.86 7.74 -2.37
C ARG A 25 -2.23 7.57 -0.92
N VAL A 26 -2.08 8.64 -0.18
CA VAL A 26 -2.55 8.79 1.20
C VAL A 26 -3.80 9.64 1.16
N LEU A 27 -4.90 9.14 1.67
CA LEU A 27 -6.23 9.71 1.56
C LEU A 27 -6.81 10.06 2.94
N THR A 28 -7.85 10.88 2.94
CA THR A 28 -8.67 11.16 4.12
C THR A 28 -7.86 11.51 5.37
N GLY A 29 -6.92 12.45 5.25
CA GLY A 29 -6.11 12.89 6.40
C GLY A 29 -5.20 11.81 6.98
N GLY A 30 -4.84 10.78 6.18
CA GLY A 30 -3.98 9.67 6.59
C GLY A 30 -4.72 8.42 7.06
N SER A 31 -6.06 8.45 7.12
CA SER A 31 -6.84 7.28 7.56
C SER A 31 -6.98 6.18 6.50
N ALA A 32 -6.60 6.43 5.28
CA ALA A 32 -6.56 5.43 4.22
C ALA A 32 -5.31 5.60 3.34
N CYS A 33 -4.84 4.49 2.81
CA CYS A 33 -3.70 4.46 1.90
C CYS A 33 -3.89 3.36 0.86
N VAL A 34 -3.47 3.66 -0.36
CA VAL A 34 -3.40 2.69 -1.45
C VAL A 34 -2.04 2.74 -2.12
N ILE A 35 -1.52 1.58 -2.44
CA ILE A 35 -0.23 1.35 -3.08
C ILE A 35 -0.48 0.50 -4.31
N ALA A 36 -0.07 0.98 -5.46
CA ALA A 36 -0.22 0.32 -6.73
C ALA A 36 1.15 -0.01 -7.35
N SER A 37 1.24 -1.15 -8.01
CA SER A 37 2.46 -1.65 -8.66
C SER A 37 2.09 -2.19 -10.03
N ALA A 38 2.44 -1.47 -11.10
CA ALA A 38 2.15 -1.89 -12.46
C ALA A 38 3.02 -3.08 -12.87
N ARG A 39 2.42 -4.00 -13.65
CA ARG A 39 3.04 -5.20 -14.19
C ARG A 39 2.72 -5.34 -15.68
N GLY A 40 3.60 -5.98 -16.43
CA GLY A 40 3.40 -6.23 -17.87
C GLY A 40 4.08 -5.18 -18.75
N TRP A 41 3.35 -4.50 -19.64
CA TRP A 41 3.89 -3.64 -20.67
C TRP A 41 4.29 -2.25 -20.15
N PRO A 42 5.60 -1.85 -20.21
CA PRO A 42 6.08 -0.62 -19.55
C PRO A 42 5.42 0.69 -20.03
N ARG A 43 5.02 0.76 -21.31
CA ARG A 43 4.37 1.95 -21.88
C ARG A 43 3.03 2.28 -21.23
N LEU A 44 2.36 1.27 -20.69
CA LEU A 44 1.04 1.39 -20.05
C LEU A 44 1.10 1.50 -18.52
N PHE A 45 2.28 1.44 -17.91
CA PHE A 45 2.39 1.47 -16.45
C PHE A 45 1.79 2.73 -15.85
N THR A 46 2.12 3.91 -16.36
CA THR A 46 1.60 5.17 -15.81
C THR A 46 0.10 5.28 -15.94
N PRO A 47 -0.50 5.16 -17.15
CA PRO A 47 -1.94 5.30 -17.25
C PRO A 47 -2.72 4.24 -16.47
N CYS A 48 -2.23 2.98 -16.40
CA CYS A 48 -2.86 1.96 -15.58
C CYS A 48 -2.81 2.28 -14.09
N LEU A 49 -1.68 2.80 -13.59
CA LEU A 49 -1.56 3.25 -12.21
C LEU A 49 -2.50 4.42 -11.91
N ASP A 50 -2.54 5.41 -12.79
CA ASP A 50 -3.34 6.62 -12.60
C ASP A 50 -4.84 6.27 -12.57
N VAL A 51 -5.33 5.52 -13.56
CA VAL A 51 -6.74 5.08 -13.61
C VAL A 51 -7.12 4.29 -12.35
N THR A 52 -6.27 3.35 -11.94
CA THR A 52 -6.51 2.51 -10.76
C THR A 52 -6.55 3.34 -9.47
N LEU A 53 -5.56 4.22 -9.29
CA LEU A 53 -5.44 5.04 -8.10
C LEU A 53 -6.51 6.12 -8.02
N ASP A 54 -6.91 6.71 -9.16
CA ASP A 54 -7.95 7.72 -9.23
C ASP A 54 -9.31 7.12 -8.88
N ALA A 55 -9.66 5.97 -9.44
CA ALA A 55 -10.91 5.29 -9.14
C ALA A 55 -11.00 4.87 -7.66
N PHE A 56 -9.91 4.31 -7.11
CA PHE A 56 -9.84 3.98 -5.69
C PHE A 56 -10.04 5.21 -4.81
N ALA A 57 -9.31 6.30 -5.10
CA ALA A 57 -9.35 7.53 -4.32
C ALA A 57 -10.74 8.17 -4.35
N ALA A 58 -11.33 8.30 -5.53
CA ALA A 58 -12.65 8.88 -5.71
C ALA A 58 -13.71 8.14 -4.89
N HIS A 59 -13.64 6.79 -4.86
CA HIS A 59 -14.57 6.00 -4.07
C HIS A 59 -14.34 6.17 -2.57
N MET A 60 -13.09 6.12 -2.11
CA MET A 60 -12.75 6.31 -0.70
C MET A 60 -13.13 7.69 -0.16
N GLU A 61 -13.12 8.73 -0.97
CA GLU A 61 -13.48 10.10 -0.58
C GLU A 61 -14.99 10.31 -0.36
N GLN A 62 -15.84 9.44 -0.90
CA GLN A 62 -17.29 9.53 -0.73
C GLN A 62 -17.76 9.32 0.72
N ARG A 63 -16.93 8.81 1.62
CA ARG A 63 -17.12 8.70 3.08
C ARG A 63 -18.42 8.02 3.53
N ARG A 64 -19.01 7.14 2.74
CA ARG A 64 -20.23 6.39 3.09
C ARG A 64 -19.88 4.96 3.48
N GLY A 65 -20.62 4.40 4.43
CA GLY A 65 -20.46 3.01 4.88
C GLY A 65 -19.33 2.77 5.87
N GLN A 66 -19.23 1.52 6.30
CA GLN A 66 -18.18 1.07 7.22
C GLN A 66 -16.80 1.07 6.53
N PRO A 67 -15.70 1.28 7.27
CA PRO A 67 -14.35 1.33 6.69
C PRO A 67 -14.02 0.11 5.83
N GLN A 68 -14.37 -1.09 6.28
CA GLN A 68 -14.15 -2.33 5.53
C GLN A 68 -14.92 -2.37 4.22
N GLU A 69 -16.22 -2.04 4.23
CA GLU A 69 -17.07 -2.02 3.04
C GLU A 69 -16.54 -1.03 2.02
N ARG A 70 -16.19 0.17 2.47
CA ARG A 70 -15.60 1.21 1.62
C ARG A 70 -14.29 0.77 0.97
N LEU A 71 -13.44 0.05 1.71
CA LEU A 71 -12.20 -0.50 1.18
C LEU A 71 -12.47 -1.51 0.06
N GLU A 72 -13.44 -2.41 0.26
CA GLU A 72 -13.83 -3.42 -0.72
C GLU A 72 -14.44 -2.80 -1.98
N GLU A 73 -15.34 -1.85 -1.80
CA GLU A 73 -15.97 -1.12 -2.90
C GLU A 73 -14.95 -0.29 -3.69
N ALA A 74 -14.01 0.38 -3.02
CA ALA A 74 -12.93 1.11 -3.67
C ALA A 74 -11.99 0.20 -4.48
N LEU A 75 -11.72 -1.01 -4.00
CA LEU A 75 -10.94 -2.01 -4.74
C LEU A 75 -11.68 -2.52 -5.97
N ASN A 76 -12.99 -2.75 -5.86
CA ASN A 76 -13.82 -3.14 -7.00
C ASN A 76 -13.90 -2.01 -8.03
N ALA A 77 -14.12 -0.77 -7.60
CA ALA A 77 -14.11 0.40 -8.49
C ALA A 77 -12.77 0.55 -9.23
N ALA A 78 -11.66 0.32 -8.55
CA ALA A 78 -10.32 0.34 -9.15
C ALA A 78 -10.14 -0.79 -10.18
N ARG A 79 -10.66 -1.99 -9.89
CA ARG A 79 -10.65 -3.13 -10.83
C ARG A 79 -11.46 -2.84 -12.08
N ASP A 80 -12.68 -2.35 -11.91
CA ASP A 80 -13.60 -2.05 -13.02
C ASP A 80 -13.04 -0.94 -13.91
N ALA A 81 -12.46 0.12 -13.31
CA ALA A 81 -11.83 1.20 -14.05
C ALA A 81 -10.62 0.71 -14.86
N LEU A 82 -9.78 -0.16 -14.28
CA LEU A 82 -8.65 -0.77 -15.00
C LEU A 82 -9.14 -1.65 -16.13
N ALA A 83 -10.13 -2.51 -15.91
CA ALA A 83 -10.71 -3.37 -16.93
C ALA A 83 -11.29 -2.54 -18.09
N CYS A 84 -12.09 -1.52 -17.80
CA CYS A 84 -12.67 -0.63 -18.79
C CYS A 84 -11.58 0.11 -19.61
N TYR A 85 -10.52 0.58 -18.96
CA TYR A 85 -9.40 1.21 -19.64
C TYR A 85 -8.70 0.24 -20.62
N LEU A 86 -8.52 -1.02 -20.22
CA LEU A 86 -7.84 -2.04 -21.03
C LEU A 86 -8.69 -2.57 -22.17
N ASP A 87 -10.01 -2.61 -22.02
CA ASP A 87 -10.93 -3.02 -23.11
C ASP A 87 -10.84 -2.14 -24.35
N GLY A 88 -10.40 -0.88 -24.20
CA GLY A 88 -10.15 0.04 -25.30
C GLY A 88 -8.82 -0.16 -26.01
N LEU A 89 -7.96 -1.11 -25.56
CA LEU A 89 -6.62 -1.32 -26.09
C LEU A 89 -6.58 -2.53 -27.03
N VAL A 90 -5.79 -2.38 -28.12
CA VAL A 90 -5.59 -3.45 -29.14
C VAL A 90 -4.38 -4.34 -28.79
N GLU A 91 -3.87 -4.26 -27.57
CA GLU A 91 -2.64 -4.92 -27.14
C GLU A 91 -2.85 -6.42 -26.88
N ARG A 92 -1.87 -7.24 -27.30
CA ARG A 92 -1.93 -8.71 -27.09
C ARG A 92 -1.59 -9.14 -25.65
N VAL A 93 -0.82 -8.32 -24.95
CA VAL A 93 -0.43 -8.55 -23.53
C VAL A 93 -0.96 -7.40 -22.71
N LEU A 94 -2.03 -7.66 -21.98
CA LEU A 94 -2.63 -6.68 -21.11
C LEU A 94 -1.78 -6.51 -19.84
N PRO A 95 -1.49 -5.27 -19.43
CA PRO A 95 -0.88 -5.01 -18.13
C PRO A 95 -1.88 -5.31 -17.02
N ASP A 96 -1.36 -5.50 -15.81
CA ASP A 96 -2.14 -5.62 -14.60
C ASP A 96 -1.52 -4.74 -13.51
N VAL A 97 -2.30 -4.39 -12.50
CA VAL A 97 -1.86 -3.57 -11.37
C VAL A 97 -2.04 -4.36 -10.07
N ALA A 98 -0.94 -4.74 -9.45
CA ALA A 98 -1.01 -5.25 -8.08
C ALA A 98 -1.33 -4.08 -7.16
N LEU A 99 -2.32 -4.27 -6.28
CA LEU A 99 -2.82 -3.22 -5.41
C LEU A 99 -2.87 -3.71 -3.97
N THR A 100 -2.37 -2.87 -3.06
CA THR A 100 -2.38 -3.09 -1.61
C THR A 100 -2.90 -1.84 -0.95
N ALA A 101 -3.91 -1.97 -0.12
CA ALA A 101 -4.54 -0.83 0.53
C ALA A 101 -4.89 -1.13 1.98
N PHE A 102 -5.00 -0.08 2.77
CA PHE A 102 -5.56 -0.16 4.11
C PHE A 102 -6.45 1.03 4.41
N VAL A 103 -7.36 0.83 5.34
CA VAL A 103 -8.18 1.87 5.95
C VAL A 103 -8.21 1.68 7.46
N LEU A 104 -8.17 2.80 8.17
CA LEU A 104 -8.27 2.84 9.62
C LEU A 104 -9.72 3.07 10.02
N GLY A 105 -10.28 2.11 10.73
CA GLY A 105 -11.53 2.28 11.47
C GLY A 105 -11.27 2.83 12.87
N ASP A 106 -12.26 2.79 13.74
CA ASP A 106 -12.18 3.37 15.08
C ASP A 106 -11.09 2.74 15.96
N GLU A 107 -10.84 1.46 15.84
CA GLU A 107 -9.76 0.75 16.55
C GLU A 107 -9.28 -0.46 15.76
N ILE A 108 -9.53 -0.49 14.44
CA ILE A 108 -9.21 -1.60 13.58
C ILE A 108 -8.52 -1.10 12.32
N LEU A 109 -7.44 -1.74 11.95
CA LEU A 109 -6.81 -1.61 10.64
C LEU A 109 -7.41 -2.70 9.73
N HIS A 110 -8.17 -2.29 8.73
CA HIS A 110 -8.59 -3.16 7.65
C HIS A 110 -7.62 -3.04 6.50
N ALA A 111 -7.14 -4.15 6.00
CA ALA A 111 -6.18 -4.22 4.91
C ALA A 111 -6.67 -5.18 3.84
N ALA A 112 -6.40 -4.86 2.58
CA ALA A 112 -6.68 -5.73 1.46
C ALA A 112 -5.59 -5.61 0.40
N ARG A 113 -5.39 -6.69 -0.37
CA ARG A 113 -4.49 -6.70 -1.51
C ARG A 113 -4.98 -7.61 -2.63
N ALA A 114 -4.60 -7.26 -3.86
CA ALA A 114 -4.65 -8.13 -5.02
C ALA A 114 -3.25 -8.18 -5.65
N GLY A 115 -2.63 -9.34 -5.69
CA GLY A 115 -1.24 -9.50 -6.14
C GLY A 115 -0.19 -9.15 -5.07
N GLY A 116 0.88 -8.48 -5.47
CA GLY A 116 2.01 -8.16 -4.58
C GLY A 116 1.77 -6.95 -3.70
N GLY A 117 2.64 -6.80 -2.70
CA GLY A 117 2.61 -5.74 -1.72
C GLY A 117 2.52 -6.27 -0.29
N ARG A 118 2.97 -5.50 0.66
CA ARG A 118 3.07 -5.95 2.05
C ARG A 118 2.62 -4.87 3.01
N ILE A 119 1.96 -5.30 4.10
CA ILE A 119 1.62 -4.46 5.24
C ILE A 119 2.14 -5.15 6.50
N TYR A 120 2.82 -4.37 7.33
CA TYR A 120 3.32 -4.78 8.64
C TYR A 120 2.78 -3.84 9.70
N VAL A 121 2.57 -4.37 10.89
CA VAL A 121 2.32 -3.60 12.10
C VAL A 121 3.47 -3.83 13.07
N HIS A 122 4.07 -2.73 13.52
CA HIS A 122 5.09 -2.75 14.58
C HIS A 122 4.46 -2.26 15.87
N ARG A 123 4.49 -3.10 16.89
CA ARG A 123 3.89 -2.86 18.20
C ARG A 123 4.79 -3.41 19.28
N LYS A 124 5.12 -2.59 20.30
CA LYS A 124 5.91 -3.01 21.47
C LYS A 124 7.17 -3.81 21.10
N GLY A 125 7.95 -3.31 20.14
CA GLY A 125 9.20 -3.94 19.69
C GLY A 125 9.04 -5.14 18.74
N LYS A 126 7.82 -5.57 18.44
CA LYS A 126 7.55 -6.69 17.51
C LYS A 126 6.96 -6.19 16.21
N THR A 127 7.56 -6.60 15.09
CA THR A 127 7.03 -6.35 13.74
C THR A 127 6.33 -7.60 13.23
N THR A 128 5.05 -7.47 12.94
CA THR A 128 4.21 -8.57 12.45
C THR A 128 3.69 -8.23 11.05
N ARG A 129 3.85 -9.15 10.11
CA ARG A 129 3.28 -9.01 8.77
C ARG A 129 1.77 -9.30 8.84
N LEU A 130 0.96 -8.34 8.38
CA LEU A 130 -0.49 -8.44 8.34
C LEU A 130 -0.96 -9.16 7.06
N THR A 131 -0.37 -8.81 5.90
CA THR A 131 -0.69 -9.49 4.64
C THR A 131 -0.19 -10.93 4.63
N PRO A 132 -0.89 -11.89 3.97
CA PRO A 132 -0.43 -13.27 3.83
C PRO A 132 1.01 -13.37 3.31
N ARG A 133 1.72 -14.45 3.68
CA ARG A 133 3.12 -14.64 3.28
C ARG A 133 3.26 -15.01 1.81
N SER A 134 2.30 -15.75 1.26
CA SER A 134 2.22 -16.02 -0.18
C SER A 134 2.09 -14.70 -0.95
N GLU A 135 2.82 -14.54 -2.02
CA GLU A 135 2.65 -13.43 -2.95
C GLU A 135 2.13 -14.00 -4.26
N PRO A 136 0.80 -14.03 -4.46
CA PRO A 136 0.24 -14.50 -5.71
C PRO A 136 0.76 -13.62 -6.86
N GLY A 137 1.05 -14.23 -7.98
CA GLY A 137 1.28 -13.50 -9.22
C GLY A 137 0.04 -12.68 -9.62
N GLY A 138 0.21 -11.77 -10.57
CA GLY A 138 -0.91 -10.95 -11.08
C GLY A 138 -1.21 -9.70 -10.25
N GLY A 139 -2.37 -9.15 -10.47
CA GLY A 139 -2.86 -7.91 -9.85
C GLY A 139 -4.38 -7.92 -9.73
N LEU A 140 -5.01 -6.76 -9.83
CA LEU A 140 -6.45 -6.57 -9.64
C LEU A 140 -7.32 -7.45 -10.55
N LEU A 141 -6.87 -7.71 -11.78
CA LEU A 141 -7.64 -8.49 -12.76
C LEU A 141 -7.47 -10.00 -12.60
N THR A 142 -6.31 -10.43 -12.14
CA THR A 142 -5.92 -11.85 -12.20
C THR A 142 -5.67 -12.49 -10.85
N ALA A 143 -5.39 -11.73 -9.80
CA ALA A 143 -5.16 -12.27 -8.46
C ALA A 143 -6.44 -12.21 -7.59
N PRO A 144 -6.60 -13.16 -6.65
CA PRO A 144 -7.66 -13.08 -5.66
C PRO A 144 -7.46 -11.86 -4.75
N LEU A 145 -8.57 -11.32 -4.27
CA LEU A 145 -8.56 -10.30 -3.23
C LEU A 145 -8.37 -10.97 -1.87
N GLU A 146 -7.23 -10.69 -1.24
CA GLU A 146 -6.91 -11.15 0.12
C GLU A 146 -7.18 -10.04 1.13
N ARG A 147 -7.83 -10.38 2.24
CA ARG A 147 -8.20 -9.45 3.31
C ARG A 147 -7.49 -9.81 4.60
N SER A 148 -7.21 -8.83 5.41
CA SER A 148 -6.63 -9.00 6.74
C SER A 148 -7.07 -7.84 7.61
N GLU A 149 -7.18 -8.08 8.90
CA GLU A 149 -7.48 -7.04 9.88
C GLU A 149 -6.70 -7.23 11.18
N THR A 150 -6.54 -6.18 11.93
CA THR A 150 -5.96 -6.21 13.28
C THR A 150 -6.44 -5.00 14.08
N SER A 151 -6.57 -5.19 15.39
CA SER A 151 -6.82 -4.06 16.29
C SER A 151 -5.65 -3.08 16.26
N LEU A 152 -5.96 -1.79 16.44
CA LEU A 152 -4.99 -0.70 16.53
C LEU A 152 -4.89 -0.19 17.97
N HIS A 153 -3.68 0.22 18.35
CA HIS A 153 -3.40 0.84 19.63
C HIS A 153 -2.57 2.11 19.40
N SER A 154 -2.71 3.06 20.32
CA SER A 154 -1.82 4.24 20.29
C SER A 154 -0.35 3.80 20.34
N GLY A 155 0.48 4.43 19.50
CA GLY A 155 1.88 4.09 19.33
C GLY A 155 2.18 3.03 18.27
N ASP A 156 1.17 2.34 17.75
CA ASP A 156 1.37 1.40 16.64
C ASP A 156 1.94 2.10 15.40
N LEU A 157 2.81 1.39 14.71
CA LEU A 157 3.38 1.84 13.45
C LEU A 157 2.96 0.88 12.34
N ILE A 158 2.30 1.42 11.33
CA ILE A 158 1.90 0.70 10.14
C ILE A 158 2.93 0.96 9.04
N LEU A 159 3.48 -0.09 8.46
CA LEU A 159 4.42 -0.02 7.34
C LEU A 159 3.79 -0.74 6.15
N ALA A 160 3.54 -0.03 5.07
CA ALA A 160 2.93 -0.58 3.86
C ALA A 160 3.77 -0.23 2.63
N GLY A 161 3.80 -1.08 1.60
CA GLY A 161 4.56 -0.78 0.39
C GLY A 161 4.57 -1.89 -0.64
N SER A 162 5.25 -1.61 -1.76
CA SER A 162 5.55 -2.61 -2.78
C SER A 162 6.46 -3.70 -2.21
N SER A 163 6.42 -4.90 -2.79
CA SER A 163 7.28 -6.01 -2.36
C SER A 163 8.77 -5.64 -2.41
N SER A 164 9.17 -4.78 -3.34
CA SER A 164 10.55 -4.30 -3.49
C SER A 164 11.03 -3.41 -2.34
N ALA A 165 10.12 -2.74 -1.62
CA ALA A 165 10.46 -1.92 -0.46
C ALA A 165 10.76 -2.75 0.80
N PHE A 166 10.35 -4.02 0.84
CA PHE A 166 10.42 -4.84 2.05
C PHE A 166 11.43 -5.98 1.92
N SER A 167 12.70 -5.66 1.71
CA SER A 167 13.76 -6.63 1.97
C SER A 167 13.80 -6.98 3.47
N LYS A 168 14.26 -8.18 3.81
CA LYS A 168 14.44 -8.59 5.22
C LYS A 168 15.26 -7.55 5.99
N GLU A 169 16.38 -7.13 5.39
CA GLU A 169 17.29 -6.13 5.96
C GLU A 169 16.61 -4.77 6.18
N ALA A 170 15.78 -4.29 5.25
CA ALA A 170 15.07 -3.03 5.40
C ALA A 170 14.09 -3.06 6.58
N VAL A 171 13.33 -4.15 6.72
CA VAL A 171 12.37 -4.33 7.81
C VAL A 171 13.07 -4.42 9.16
N GLU A 172 14.15 -5.21 9.26
CA GLU A 172 14.94 -5.36 10.49
C GLU A 172 15.58 -4.04 10.90
N ARG A 173 16.14 -3.29 9.95
CA ARG A 173 16.73 -1.97 10.18
C ARG A 173 15.71 -0.95 10.67
N ALA A 174 14.54 -0.89 10.04
CA ALA A 174 13.44 0.00 10.47
C ALA A 174 12.94 -0.38 11.87
N ALA A 175 12.76 -1.67 12.16
CA ALA A 175 12.36 -2.16 13.48
C ALA A 175 13.39 -1.83 14.57
N ALA A 176 14.68 -2.04 14.29
CA ALA A 176 15.76 -1.69 15.21
C ALA A 176 15.87 -0.17 15.45
N ALA A 177 15.62 0.64 14.43
CA ALA A 177 15.60 2.10 14.57
C ALA A 177 14.45 2.56 15.49
N VAL A 178 13.25 2.02 15.32
CA VAL A 178 12.10 2.30 16.19
C VAL A 178 12.35 1.82 17.62
N GLY A 179 13.06 0.68 17.78
CA GLY A 179 13.44 0.18 19.10
C GLY A 179 14.40 1.12 19.86
N ARG A 180 15.24 1.87 19.15
CA ARG A 180 16.15 2.87 19.74
C ARG A 180 15.49 4.21 19.96
N ASP A 181 14.61 4.61 19.07
CA ASP A 181 13.88 5.88 19.13
C ASP A 181 12.45 5.69 18.63
N ALA A 182 11.54 5.54 19.57
CA ALA A 182 10.12 5.38 19.28
C ALA A 182 9.48 6.65 18.68
N SER A 183 10.16 7.80 18.74
CA SER A 183 9.65 9.07 18.22
C SER A 183 10.00 9.33 16.74
N LEU A 184 10.79 8.43 16.11
CA LEU A 184 11.22 8.59 14.73
C LEU A 184 10.05 8.97 13.80
N PRO A 185 10.22 10.02 12.98
CA PRO A 185 9.18 10.45 12.04
C PRO A 185 8.85 9.35 11.02
N PRO A 186 7.59 9.20 10.61
CA PRO A 186 7.20 8.26 9.56
C PRO A 186 7.98 8.42 8.25
N SER A 187 8.38 9.66 7.90
CA SER A 187 9.19 9.94 6.71
C SER A 187 10.56 9.24 6.73
N VAL A 188 11.23 9.24 7.88
CA VAL A 188 12.50 8.54 8.05
C VAL A 188 12.31 7.05 7.85
N LEU A 189 11.26 6.48 8.42
CA LEU A 189 10.96 5.05 8.30
C LEU A 189 10.58 4.65 6.87
N ALA A 190 9.78 5.45 6.17
CA ALA A 190 9.44 5.21 4.77
C ALA A 190 10.71 5.22 3.88
N ASN A 191 11.63 6.16 4.10
CA ASN A 191 12.91 6.20 3.40
C ASN A 191 13.77 4.97 3.71
N MET A 192 13.91 4.59 4.98
CA MET A 192 14.67 3.40 5.36
C MET A 192 14.19 2.12 4.68
N LEU A 193 12.88 2.02 4.41
CA LEU A 193 12.29 0.88 3.70
C LEU A 193 12.63 0.90 2.21
N THR A 194 12.74 2.07 1.59
CA THR A 194 13.01 2.20 0.15
C THR A 194 14.49 2.30 -0.20
N ASP A 195 15.37 2.65 0.74
CA ASP A 195 16.81 2.81 0.53
C ASP A 195 17.50 1.62 -0.17
N PRO A 196 17.26 0.34 0.22
CA PRO A 196 17.92 -0.77 -0.47
C PRO A 196 17.49 -0.90 -1.93
N ALA A 197 16.22 -0.60 -2.22
CA ALA A 197 15.72 -0.58 -3.60
C ALA A 197 16.35 0.57 -4.40
N ALA A 198 16.51 1.75 -3.80
CA ALA A 198 17.18 2.89 -4.42
C ALA A 198 18.63 2.55 -4.78
N GLN A 199 19.39 1.95 -3.85
CA GLN A 199 20.77 1.52 -4.08
C GLN A 199 20.87 0.49 -5.21
N ALA A 200 19.89 -0.42 -5.32
CA ALA A 200 19.83 -1.42 -6.38
C ALA A 200 19.22 -0.88 -7.69
N SER A 201 18.86 0.42 -7.77
CA SER A 201 18.15 1.03 -8.93
C SER A 201 16.83 0.32 -9.25
N ILE A 202 16.14 -0.21 -8.24
CA ILE A 202 14.84 -0.87 -8.33
C ILE A 202 13.75 0.11 -7.92
N GLY A 203 12.63 0.13 -8.65
CA GLY A 203 11.46 0.91 -8.25
C GLY A 203 10.85 0.37 -6.96
N ALA A 204 10.49 1.27 -6.05
CA ALA A 204 9.86 0.91 -4.79
C ALA A 204 8.99 2.06 -4.26
N VAL A 205 8.00 1.71 -3.49
CA VAL A 205 7.19 2.67 -2.72
C VAL A 205 6.92 2.12 -1.34
N ALA A 206 7.07 2.96 -0.34
CA ALA A 206 6.71 2.65 1.04
C ALA A 206 5.93 3.78 1.68
N VAL A 207 5.03 3.42 2.57
CA VAL A 207 4.25 4.32 3.43
C VAL A 207 4.46 3.88 4.86
N ALA A 208 4.74 4.83 5.73
CA ALA A 208 4.77 4.62 7.17
C ALA A 208 3.71 5.51 7.82
N ALA A 209 2.92 4.94 8.72
CA ALA A 209 1.87 5.64 9.45
C ALA A 209 1.97 5.32 10.94
N ARG A 210 1.93 6.35 11.79
CA ARG A 210 1.94 6.21 13.25
C ARG A 210 0.59 6.57 13.83
N VAL A 211 0.02 5.65 14.57
CA VAL A 211 -1.23 5.83 15.33
C VAL A 211 -0.93 6.62 16.61
N ARG A 212 -1.70 7.69 16.85
CA ARG A 212 -1.56 8.56 18.04
C ARG A 212 -2.75 8.42 18.97
#